data_e1f307cd5624778556356828b5aee0f7
#
_entry.id   e1f307cd5624778556356828b5aee0f7
#
_cell.length_a   1.000
_cell.length_b   1.000
_cell.length_c   1.000
_cell.angle_alpha   90.00
_cell.angle_beta   90.00
_cell.angle_gamma   90.00
#
_symmetry.space_group_name_H-M   'P 1'
#
loop_
_entity.id
_entity.type
_entity.pdbx_description
1 polymer ?
#
loop_
_entity_poly.entity_id
_entity_poly.type
_entity_poly.pdbx_seq_one_letter_code
_entity_poly.pdbx_strand_id
1 'polypeptide(L)'
;MEATPSQPKKGGIRRYAPFIGAVVVIALVVFAVGQNKSSDSGSKPPADQGAASNEALIKSGPMTPDKAKLLGKTVDFGEKCDTSTGNVKMPTEYAPMCVAAFTGDNGGATSPGVTGDTIKVVAYIGDPAKDPLQSALIKGAGSDVDISLTKQTYNGWVDMYQKYVEMSGRKVALDFYVGTGAPSDPVAAKADAKAIIDKKPFAVFGGPSQTDAFADELTAAKIVCLGCATAAGAKFTSERSPYLWTTGPMPEQASLLTAQMVGSLLNGKKAEWAGDAATRAKTRVFGAVHYDTPAGQQRSAWATFRSEMKKNDVKIASDIQYYLDLARAQENARTTIAKLKAAKVTSVIFYGDPLTPLSLTKEATAQDYHPEWILGPTVYADTAVFGRIYDQEQWKHAFGISLIPARTTKEIAGWYALWVWQFGTPPPSNNAAVISGPPGMFFAGVN
;
A
#
# COMPACT_ATOMS: atom_id res chain seq x y z
N MET A 1 32.62 26.70 -39.32
CA MET A 1 31.72 25.69 -39.87
C MET A 1 30.65 25.44 -38.79
N GLU A 2 29.55 26.15 -38.92
CA GLU A 2 28.40 26.05 -38.02
C GLU A 2 27.51 24.88 -38.44
N ALA A 3 27.19 24.01 -37.50
CA ALA A 3 26.30 22.92 -37.72
C ALA A 3 24.86 23.35 -37.36
N THR A 4 23.96 23.33 -38.32
CA THR A 4 22.55 23.66 -38.24
C THR A 4 21.82 22.53 -37.51
N PRO A 5 20.90 22.80 -36.52
CA PRO A 5 20.12 21.76 -35.87
C PRO A 5 18.98 21.29 -36.76
N SER A 6 18.86 19.98 -36.93
CA SER A 6 17.78 19.31 -37.66
C SER A 6 16.46 19.32 -36.88
N GLN A 7 15.38 19.72 -37.54
CA GLN A 7 14.01 19.70 -37.02
C GLN A 7 13.50 18.26 -36.83
N PRO A 8 12.66 17.98 -35.78
CA PRO A 8 12.08 16.68 -35.60
C PRO A 8 10.94 16.42 -36.59
N LYS A 9 10.99 15.26 -37.24
CA LYS A 9 9.94 14.78 -38.16
C LYS A 9 8.63 14.49 -37.37
N LYS A 10 7.52 15.06 -37.82
CA LYS A 10 6.15 14.77 -37.36
C LYS A 10 5.84 13.28 -37.59
N GLY A 11 5.86 12.48 -36.55
CA GLY A 11 5.40 11.09 -36.56
C GLY A 11 3.87 11.04 -36.51
N GLY A 12 3.23 10.59 -37.57
CA GLY A 12 1.80 10.60 -37.76
C GLY A 12 1.04 9.59 -36.86
N ILE A 13 -0.25 9.83 -36.77
CA ILE A 13 -1.32 9.10 -36.06
C ILE A 13 -1.31 7.57 -36.23
N ARG A 14 -0.58 7.03 -37.21
CA ARG A 14 -0.47 5.57 -37.47
C ARG A 14 0.14 4.75 -36.31
N ARG A 15 0.83 5.36 -35.35
CA ARG A 15 1.45 4.65 -34.21
C ARG A 15 0.47 4.26 -33.11
N TYR A 16 -0.72 4.87 -33.08
CA TYR A 16 -1.75 4.62 -32.07
C TYR A 16 -2.95 3.79 -32.59
N ALA A 17 -2.93 3.42 -33.86
CA ALA A 17 -3.98 2.63 -34.46
C ALA A 17 -4.30 1.31 -33.73
N PRO A 18 -3.33 0.53 -33.19
CA PRO A 18 -3.66 -0.67 -32.43
C PRO A 18 -4.31 -0.38 -31.06
N PHE A 19 -4.01 0.78 -30.45
CA PHE A 19 -4.64 1.16 -29.17
C PHE A 19 -6.10 1.63 -29.34
N ILE A 20 -6.39 2.33 -30.42
CA ILE A 20 -7.76 2.75 -30.72
C ILE A 20 -8.63 1.52 -31.07
N GLY A 21 -8.10 0.55 -31.79
CA GLY A 21 -8.77 -0.72 -32.06
C GLY A 21 -9.09 -1.52 -30.79
N ALA A 22 -8.17 -1.56 -29.81
CA ALA A 22 -8.38 -2.25 -28.55
C ALA A 22 -9.48 -1.62 -27.69
N VAL A 23 -9.54 -0.29 -27.63
CA VAL A 23 -10.58 0.44 -26.88
C VAL A 23 -11.97 0.22 -27.50
N VAL A 24 -12.08 0.21 -28.82
CA VAL A 24 -13.36 -0.05 -29.52
C VAL A 24 -13.80 -1.51 -29.31
N VAL A 25 -12.87 -2.49 -29.31
CA VAL A 25 -13.19 -3.89 -29.04
C VAL A 25 -13.63 -4.09 -27.60
N ILE A 26 -12.99 -3.46 -26.63
CA ILE A 26 -13.39 -3.51 -25.22
C ILE A 26 -14.78 -2.88 -25.02
N ALA A 27 -15.07 -1.77 -25.66
CA ALA A 27 -16.39 -1.16 -25.61
C ALA A 27 -17.49 -2.05 -26.23
N LEU A 28 -17.19 -2.73 -27.33
CA LEU A 28 -18.12 -3.67 -27.97
C LEU A 28 -18.31 -4.96 -27.17
N VAL A 29 -17.27 -5.47 -26.50
CA VAL A 29 -17.37 -6.64 -25.61
C VAL A 29 -18.20 -6.32 -24.37
N VAL A 30 -18.02 -5.14 -23.76
CA VAL A 30 -18.84 -4.70 -22.63
C VAL A 30 -20.30 -4.52 -23.05
N PHE A 31 -20.57 -4.04 -24.28
CA PHE A 31 -21.91 -3.93 -24.81
C PHE A 31 -22.54 -5.28 -25.14
N ALA A 32 -21.76 -6.24 -25.64
CA ALA A 32 -22.25 -7.59 -25.99
C ALA A 32 -22.49 -8.50 -24.77
N VAL A 33 -21.69 -8.37 -23.71
CA VAL A 33 -21.89 -9.11 -22.45
C VAL A 33 -23.11 -8.59 -21.67
N GLY A 34 -23.48 -7.31 -21.88
CA GLY A 34 -24.69 -6.72 -21.29
C GLY A 34 -26.02 -7.17 -21.93
N GLN A 35 -25.98 -7.90 -23.06
CA GLN A 35 -27.19 -8.29 -23.81
C GLN A 35 -27.63 -9.76 -23.65
N ASN A 36 -26.90 -10.59 -22.88
CA ASN A 36 -27.34 -11.96 -22.66
C ASN A 36 -28.29 -12.02 -21.44
N LYS A 37 -29.55 -11.75 -21.71
CA LYS A 37 -30.65 -12.02 -20.77
C LYS A 37 -31.24 -13.41 -21.04
N SER A 38 -31.14 -14.28 -20.04
CA SER A 38 -32.07 -15.38 -19.89
C SER A 38 -33.47 -14.86 -19.58
N SER A 39 -34.44 -15.26 -20.37
CA SER A 39 -35.87 -15.02 -20.17
C SER A 39 -36.35 -15.65 -18.88
N ASP A 40 -36.86 -14.87 -17.91
CA ASP A 40 -38.22 -15.11 -17.39
C ASP A 40 -38.68 -13.99 -16.43
N SER A 41 -40.00 -13.80 -16.44
CA SER A 41 -40.90 -13.05 -15.57
C SER A 41 -40.79 -11.51 -15.55
N GLY A 42 -41.84 -10.90 -16.04
CA GLY A 42 -42.11 -9.49 -16.16
C GLY A 42 -42.03 -8.70 -14.84
N SER A 43 -41.06 -7.84 -14.81
CA SER A 43 -41.13 -6.56 -14.11
C SER A 43 -40.40 -5.52 -14.95
N LYS A 44 -41.10 -4.44 -15.30
CA LYS A 44 -40.53 -3.27 -15.98
C LYS A 44 -39.21 -2.88 -15.30
N PRO A 45 -38.13 -2.57 -16.05
CA PRO A 45 -36.96 -1.92 -15.46
C PRO A 45 -37.44 -0.55 -14.91
N PRO A 46 -37.01 -0.17 -13.70
CA PRO A 46 -37.21 1.16 -13.24
C PRO A 46 -36.39 2.10 -14.14
N ALA A 47 -37.07 2.77 -15.09
CA ALA A 47 -36.52 3.94 -15.71
C ALA A 47 -36.33 4.98 -14.59
N ASP A 48 -35.16 5.65 -14.59
CA ASP A 48 -34.92 6.85 -13.84
C ASP A 48 -34.25 6.78 -12.43
N GLN A 49 -33.74 5.65 -11.95
CA GLN A 49 -32.96 5.72 -10.72
C GLN A 49 -31.54 6.30 -10.92
N GLY A 50 -31.00 6.26 -12.12
CA GLY A 50 -29.69 6.83 -12.43
C GLY A 50 -29.70 8.38 -12.50
N ALA A 51 -30.73 8.95 -13.08
CA ALA A 51 -30.85 10.41 -13.20
C ALA A 51 -31.21 11.07 -11.86
N ALA A 52 -32.11 10.49 -11.08
CA ALA A 52 -32.44 10.96 -9.75
C ALA A 52 -31.26 10.83 -8.75
N SER A 53 -30.43 9.79 -8.85
CA SER A 53 -29.24 9.63 -8.03
C SER A 53 -28.14 10.63 -8.41
N ASN A 54 -27.96 10.91 -9.70
CA ASN A 54 -27.01 11.93 -10.16
C ASN A 54 -27.45 13.34 -9.78
N GLU A 55 -28.72 13.66 -9.86
CA GLU A 55 -29.24 14.96 -9.44
C GLU A 55 -29.13 15.17 -7.92
N ALA A 56 -29.35 14.13 -7.11
CA ALA A 56 -29.11 14.15 -5.68
C ALA A 56 -27.63 14.32 -5.34
N LEU A 57 -26.73 13.63 -6.04
CA LEU A 57 -25.27 13.77 -5.91
C LEU A 57 -24.78 15.15 -6.34
N ILE A 58 -25.36 15.72 -7.39
CA ILE A 58 -25.06 17.08 -7.85
C ILE A 58 -25.52 18.13 -6.82
N LYS A 59 -26.64 17.91 -6.14
CA LYS A 59 -27.16 18.79 -5.10
C LYS A 59 -26.46 18.63 -3.77
N SER A 60 -25.89 17.44 -3.47
CA SER A 60 -25.17 17.15 -2.24
C SER A 60 -23.65 17.29 -2.40
N GLY A 61 -22.93 17.32 -1.30
CA GLY A 61 -21.47 17.36 -1.27
C GLY A 61 -20.87 18.74 -1.60
N PRO A 62 -19.52 18.83 -1.55
CA PRO A 62 -18.82 20.10 -1.71
C PRO A 62 -18.95 20.68 -3.13
N MET A 63 -18.79 21.99 -3.24
CA MET A 63 -18.76 22.69 -4.52
C MET A 63 -17.35 22.56 -5.14
N THR A 64 -17.25 21.81 -6.23
CA THR A 64 -16.03 21.65 -7.03
C THR A 64 -16.11 22.45 -8.33
N PRO A 65 -14.99 22.71 -9.04
CA PRO A 65 -15.01 23.41 -10.33
C PRO A 65 -15.94 22.74 -11.35
N ASP A 66 -15.91 21.43 -11.48
CA ASP A 66 -16.79 20.69 -12.40
C ASP A 66 -18.24 20.80 -12.01
N LYS A 67 -18.55 20.72 -10.72
CA LYS A 67 -19.91 20.92 -10.22
C LYS A 67 -20.41 22.34 -10.45
N ALA A 68 -19.58 23.36 -10.25
CA ALA A 68 -19.92 24.74 -10.52
C ALA A 68 -20.20 24.93 -12.00
N LYS A 69 -19.37 24.40 -12.89
CA LYS A 69 -19.56 24.42 -14.34
C LYS A 69 -20.88 23.74 -14.75
N LEU A 70 -21.18 22.57 -14.21
CA LEU A 70 -22.37 21.79 -14.50
C LEU A 70 -23.65 22.55 -14.06
N LEU A 71 -23.57 23.29 -12.95
CA LEU A 71 -24.68 24.10 -12.41
C LEU A 71 -24.75 25.51 -12.99
N GLY A 72 -23.85 25.89 -13.92
CA GLY A 72 -23.77 27.23 -14.48
C GLY A 72 -23.46 28.33 -13.44
N LYS A 73 -22.76 27.96 -12.34
CA LYS A 73 -22.42 28.86 -11.24
C LYS A 73 -21.01 29.41 -11.38
N THR A 74 -20.84 30.69 -11.16
CA THR A 74 -19.52 31.29 -10.95
C THR A 74 -19.17 31.18 -9.48
N VAL A 75 -18.06 30.51 -9.16
CA VAL A 75 -17.59 30.24 -7.79
C VAL A 75 -16.13 30.60 -7.70
N ASP A 76 -15.75 31.32 -6.65
CA ASP A 76 -14.37 31.58 -6.32
C ASP A 76 -13.80 30.37 -5.55
N PHE A 77 -12.79 29.72 -6.12
CA PHE A 77 -12.06 28.61 -5.49
C PHE A 77 -10.76 29.06 -4.81
N GLY A 78 -10.49 30.35 -4.82
CA GLY A 78 -9.29 30.94 -4.22
C GLY A 78 -8.00 30.68 -5.05
N GLU A 79 -6.93 31.35 -4.65
CA GLU A 79 -5.65 31.35 -5.37
C GLU A 79 -4.96 29.99 -5.43
N LYS A 80 -5.29 29.09 -4.50
CA LYS A 80 -4.70 27.75 -4.40
C LYS A 80 -5.30 26.74 -5.36
N CYS A 81 -6.33 27.11 -6.07
CA CYS A 81 -6.97 26.27 -7.07
C CYS A 81 -6.39 26.53 -8.45
N ASP A 82 -6.08 25.46 -9.16
CA ASP A 82 -5.89 25.48 -10.61
C ASP A 82 -7.22 25.14 -11.28
N THR A 83 -7.94 26.15 -11.69
CA THR A 83 -9.26 25.97 -12.33
C THR A 83 -9.18 25.32 -13.72
N SER A 84 -8.00 25.24 -14.32
CA SER A 84 -7.80 24.55 -15.60
C SER A 84 -7.79 23.03 -15.44
N THR A 85 -7.27 22.54 -14.34
CA THR A 85 -7.23 21.10 -13.98
C THR A 85 -8.33 20.70 -12.98
N GLY A 86 -8.91 21.68 -12.27
CA GLY A 86 -9.85 21.44 -11.18
C GLY A 86 -9.20 21.01 -9.87
N ASN A 87 -7.88 20.95 -9.80
CA ASN A 87 -7.14 20.47 -8.65
C ASN A 87 -6.43 21.59 -7.89
N VAL A 88 -6.14 21.33 -6.62
CA VAL A 88 -5.31 22.20 -5.79
C VAL A 88 -3.90 22.30 -6.38
N LYS A 89 -3.31 23.49 -6.38
CA LYS A 89 -1.94 23.76 -6.87
C LYS A 89 -0.88 23.13 -5.93
N MET A 90 -0.83 21.82 -5.89
CA MET A 90 0.21 21.04 -5.21
C MET A 90 1.02 20.26 -6.25
N PRO A 91 2.35 20.21 -6.17
CA PRO A 91 3.19 19.52 -7.15
C PRO A 91 3.20 18.00 -6.96
N THR A 92 2.03 17.40 -7.04
CA THR A 92 1.83 15.96 -6.93
C THR A 92 0.68 15.51 -7.81
N GLU A 93 0.76 14.31 -8.38
CA GLU A 93 -0.31 13.66 -9.12
C GLU A 93 -1.54 13.34 -8.23
N TYR A 94 -1.35 13.32 -6.92
CA TYR A 94 -2.40 13.10 -5.92
C TYR A 94 -2.99 14.41 -5.37
N ALA A 95 -2.80 15.54 -6.08
CA ALA A 95 -3.39 16.81 -5.67
C ALA A 95 -4.92 16.68 -5.60
N PRO A 96 -5.57 17.01 -4.46
CA PRO A 96 -7.01 16.88 -4.33
C PRO A 96 -7.74 17.87 -5.25
N MET A 97 -9.00 17.56 -5.54
CA MET A 97 -9.87 18.52 -6.24
C MET A 97 -10.02 19.79 -5.42
N CYS A 98 -10.12 20.92 -6.12
CA CYS A 98 -10.51 22.18 -5.49
C CYS A 98 -11.92 22.06 -4.92
N VAL A 99 -12.08 22.61 -3.72
CA VAL A 99 -13.38 22.78 -3.08
C VAL A 99 -13.51 24.22 -2.66
N ALA A 100 -14.65 24.83 -2.93
CA ALA A 100 -14.93 26.20 -2.48
C ALA A 100 -14.90 26.25 -0.94
N ALA A 101 -14.47 27.38 -0.40
CA ALA A 101 -14.52 27.61 1.04
C ALA A 101 -15.91 27.30 1.58
N PHE A 102 -15.97 26.56 2.66
CA PHE A 102 -17.24 26.20 3.28
C PHE A 102 -17.94 27.42 3.83
N THR A 103 -19.22 27.55 3.49
CA THR A 103 -20.11 28.61 4.00
C THR A 103 -21.41 27.97 4.45
N GLY A 104 -21.83 28.23 5.67
CA GLY A 104 -23.09 27.72 6.20
C GLY A 104 -22.93 26.92 7.50
N ASP A 105 -23.96 26.16 7.83
CA ASP A 105 -23.95 25.27 9.00
C ASP A 105 -23.35 23.92 8.66
N ASN A 106 -22.28 23.55 9.34
CA ASN A 106 -21.62 22.25 9.18
C ASN A 106 -22.22 21.16 10.10
N GLY A 107 -23.33 21.45 10.78
CA GLY A 107 -23.99 20.51 11.67
C GLY A 107 -23.32 20.33 13.04
N GLY A 108 -22.28 21.09 13.38
CA GLY A 108 -21.64 21.04 14.68
C GLY A 108 -21.04 19.66 15.02
N ALA A 109 -21.48 19.06 16.11
CA ALA A 109 -21.00 17.75 16.59
C ALA A 109 -21.70 16.58 15.86
N THR A 110 -21.30 16.31 14.62
CA THR A 110 -21.92 15.30 13.74
C THR A 110 -21.50 13.86 14.05
N SER A 111 -20.39 13.67 14.78
CA SER A 111 -19.86 12.36 15.16
C SER A 111 -19.04 12.46 16.45
N PRO A 112 -18.78 11.34 17.18
CA PRO A 112 -17.81 11.35 18.26
C PRO A 112 -16.46 11.94 17.78
N GLY A 113 -15.87 12.82 18.58
CA GLY A 113 -14.60 13.49 18.22
C GLY A 113 -14.70 14.59 17.16
N VAL A 114 -15.89 14.95 16.71
CA VAL A 114 -16.15 16.07 15.79
C VAL A 114 -16.94 17.16 16.50
N THR A 115 -16.51 18.41 16.32
CA THR A 115 -17.22 19.61 16.77
C THR A 115 -17.51 20.53 15.56
N GLY A 116 -18.09 21.69 15.78
CA GLY A 116 -18.23 22.71 14.72
C GLY A 116 -16.89 23.18 14.17
N ASP A 117 -15.82 23.14 14.96
CA ASP A 117 -14.53 23.72 14.62
C ASP A 117 -13.43 22.69 14.40
N THR A 118 -13.55 21.47 14.97
CA THR A 118 -12.47 20.49 15.00
C THR A 118 -12.90 19.07 14.69
N ILE A 119 -11.96 18.31 14.13
CA ILE A 119 -11.99 16.86 13.97
C ILE A 119 -10.80 16.30 14.80
N LYS A 120 -11.08 15.62 15.90
CA LYS A 120 -10.05 15.07 16.78
C LYS A 120 -9.50 13.77 16.22
N VAL A 121 -8.20 13.71 16.04
CA VAL A 121 -7.48 12.56 15.49
C VAL A 121 -6.32 12.19 16.41
N VAL A 122 -6.09 10.89 16.59
CA VAL A 122 -4.93 10.40 17.34
C VAL A 122 -3.99 9.66 16.38
N ALA A 123 -2.72 10.03 16.36
CA ALA A 123 -1.66 9.27 15.69
C ALA A 123 -0.98 8.34 16.72
N TYR A 124 -1.03 7.04 16.45
CA TYR A 124 -0.29 6.04 17.22
C TYR A 124 1.15 5.99 16.73
N ILE A 125 2.11 6.09 17.63
CA ILE A 125 3.54 5.97 17.36
C ILE A 125 4.07 4.78 18.15
N GLY A 126 4.64 3.78 17.46
CA GLY A 126 5.32 2.67 18.14
C GLY A 126 6.52 3.20 18.94
N ASP A 127 6.69 2.71 20.18
CA ASP A 127 7.87 3.07 20.99
C ASP A 127 9.11 2.31 20.45
N PRO A 128 10.14 3.03 19.97
CA PRO A 128 11.38 2.39 19.51
C PRO A 128 12.08 1.54 20.59
N ALA A 129 11.89 1.82 21.85
CA ALA A 129 12.45 1.05 22.96
C ALA A 129 11.77 -0.32 23.13
N LYS A 130 10.54 -0.48 22.61
CA LYS A 130 9.78 -1.73 22.64
C LYS A 130 10.02 -2.63 21.43
N ASP A 131 10.69 -2.10 20.41
CA ASP A 131 11.12 -2.85 19.22
C ASP A 131 12.58 -2.53 18.88
N PRO A 132 13.55 -3.01 19.68
CA PRO A 132 14.95 -2.71 19.50
C PRO A 132 15.52 -3.24 18.18
N LEU A 133 14.97 -4.34 17.66
CA LEU A 133 15.38 -4.91 16.37
C LEU A 133 15.01 -3.98 15.22
N GLN A 134 13.75 -3.59 15.13
CA GLN A 134 13.30 -2.66 14.09
C GLN A 134 14.03 -1.32 14.19
N SER A 135 14.22 -0.82 15.41
CA SER A 135 14.98 0.41 15.66
C SER A 135 16.42 0.34 15.16
N ALA A 136 17.10 -0.78 15.40
CA ALA A 136 18.45 -0.99 14.89
C ALA A 136 18.49 -1.06 13.36
N LEU A 137 17.49 -1.69 12.73
CA LEU A 137 17.40 -1.77 11.27
C LEU A 137 17.11 -0.40 10.65
N ILE A 138 16.22 0.39 11.22
CA ILE A 138 15.90 1.75 10.76
C ILE A 138 17.14 2.64 10.88
N LYS A 139 17.85 2.62 12.00
CA LYS A 139 19.11 3.35 12.20
C LYS A 139 20.19 2.89 11.24
N GLY A 140 20.34 1.58 11.03
CA GLY A 140 21.27 0.99 10.06
C GLY A 140 20.97 1.42 8.61
N ALA A 141 19.71 1.76 8.31
CA ALA A 141 19.28 2.35 7.05
C ALA A 141 19.57 3.86 6.92
N GLY A 142 20.11 4.49 7.96
CA GLY A 142 20.38 5.93 7.98
C GLY A 142 19.15 6.78 8.32
N SER A 143 18.10 6.15 8.85
CA SER A 143 16.87 6.84 9.28
C SER A 143 16.83 7.00 10.80
N ASP A 144 16.09 8.01 11.26
CA ASP A 144 15.90 8.26 12.69
C ASP A 144 14.74 7.44 13.27
N VAL A 145 14.74 7.31 14.60
CA VAL A 145 13.65 6.72 15.38
C VAL A 145 13.18 7.66 16.49
N ASP A 146 13.45 8.97 16.35
CA ASP A 146 13.12 9.99 17.35
C ASP A 146 11.62 10.31 17.31
N ILE A 147 10.94 10.08 18.45
CA ILE A 147 9.50 10.33 18.60
C ILE A 147 9.18 11.83 18.48
N SER A 148 10.08 12.72 18.96
CA SER A 148 9.86 14.16 18.88
C SER A 148 9.90 14.66 17.44
N LEU A 149 10.89 14.24 16.67
CA LEU A 149 10.99 14.53 15.23
C LEU A 149 9.81 13.95 14.47
N THR A 150 9.39 12.75 14.83
CA THR A 150 8.18 12.10 14.28
C THR A 150 6.95 12.99 14.50
N LYS A 151 6.70 13.43 15.73
CA LYS A 151 5.56 14.31 16.06
C LYS A 151 5.61 15.64 15.30
N GLN A 152 6.80 16.25 15.20
CA GLN A 152 6.99 17.50 14.44
C GLN A 152 6.64 17.30 12.96
N THR A 153 7.08 16.18 12.35
CA THR A 153 6.76 15.87 10.97
C THR A 153 5.26 15.64 10.76
N TYR A 154 4.59 14.92 11.65
CA TYR A 154 3.12 14.75 11.57
C TYR A 154 2.38 16.08 11.69
N ASN A 155 2.77 16.95 12.62
CA ASN A 155 2.17 18.27 12.74
C ASN A 155 2.35 19.10 11.47
N GLY A 156 3.55 19.09 10.89
CA GLY A 156 3.81 19.78 9.63
C GLY A 156 2.92 19.28 8.48
N TRP A 157 2.68 17.97 8.38
CA TRP A 157 1.73 17.43 7.41
C TRP A 157 0.31 17.92 7.66
N VAL A 158 -0.16 17.93 8.91
CA VAL A 158 -1.49 18.45 9.24
C VAL A 158 -1.58 19.94 8.87
N ASP A 159 -0.58 20.74 9.21
CA ASP A 159 -0.54 22.17 8.88
C ASP A 159 -0.58 22.41 7.37
N MET A 160 0.18 21.62 6.60
CA MET A 160 0.14 21.69 5.14
C MET A 160 -1.24 21.36 4.59
N TYR A 161 -1.83 20.24 5.01
CA TYR A 161 -3.14 19.82 4.51
C TYR A 161 -4.25 20.79 4.88
N GLN A 162 -4.28 21.28 6.10
CA GLN A 162 -5.25 22.29 6.55
C GLN A 162 -5.16 23.61 5.76
N LYS A 163 -4.00 23.87 5.13
CA LYS A 163 -3.81 25.03 4.28
C LYS A 163 -4.46 24.87 2.90
N TYR A 164 -4.60 23.65 2.42
CA TYR A 164 -5.01 23.34 1.03
C TYR A 164 -6.33 22.59 0.92
N VAL A 165 -6.74 21.87 1.95
CA VAL A 165 -7.93 21.01 1.93
C VAL A 165 -9.03 21.61 2.77
N GLU A 166 -10.22 21.77 2.18
CA GLU A 166 -11.42 22.23 2.87
C GLU A 166 -12.09 21.05 3.61
N MET A 167 -12.36 21.21 4.88
CA MET A 167 -12.94 20.19 5.76
C MET A 167 -14.24 20.65 6.40
N SER A 168 -15.14 21.25 5.62
CA SER A 168 -16.42 21.82 6.08
C SER A 168 -16.24 22.83 7.22
N GLY A 169 -15.24 23.71 7.07
CA GLY A 169 -14.91 24.75 8.05
C GLY A 169 -14.18 24.25 9.30
N ARG A 170 -13.86 22.95 9.38
CA ARG A 170 -13.20 22.35 10.56
C ARG A 170 -11.69 22.25 10.36
N LYS A 171 -10.98 22.11 11.49
CA LYS A 171 -9.53 21.81 11.52
C LYS A 171 -9.28 20.48 12.19
N VAL A 172 -8.22 19.78 11.80
CA VAL A 172 -7.76 18.58 12.47
C VAL A 172 -7.06 18.98 13.79
N ALA A 173 -7.55 18.46 14.90
CA ALA A 173 -6.89 18.49 16.20
C ALA A 173 -6.13 17.18 16.38
N LEU A 174 -4.82 17.19 16.02
CA LEU A 174 -3.96 16.02 16.10
C LEU A 174 -3.42 15.85 17.51
N ASP A 175 -3.65 14.69 18.11
CA ASP A 175 -3.05 14.21 19.35
C ASP A 175 -2.17 12.98 19.07
N PHE A 176 -1.29 12.64 19.99
CA PHE A 176 -0.36 11.53 19.84
C PHE A 176 -0.52 10.53 20.99
N TYR A 177 -0.35 9.26 20.64
CA TYR A 177 -0.22 8.20 21.62
C TYR A 177 1.02 7.35 21.29
N VAL A 178 1.90 7.19 22.29
CA VAL A 178 3.08 6.34 22.15
C VAL A 178 2.74 4.97 22.72
N GLY A 179 2.92 3.93 21.89
CA GLY A 179 2.60 2.55 22.26
C GLY A 179 3.39 2.07 23.48
N THR A 180 2.75 1.30 24.33
CA THR A 180 3.34 0.85 25.60
C THR A 180 3.97 -0.53 25.52
N GLY A 181 3.70 -1.32 24.45
CA GLY A 181 4.18 -2.68 24.26
C GLY A 181 4.92 -2.93 22.97
N ALA A 182 5.42 -4.14 22.82
CA ALA A 182 6.00 -4.60 21.56
C ALA A 182 4.91 -4.68 20.48
N PRO A 183 5.27 -4.56 19.17
CA PRO A 183 4.30 -4.60 18.06
C PRO A 183 3.44 -5.86 18.00
N SER A 184 3.89 -6.96 18.59
CA SER A 184 3.19 -8.25 18.64
C SER A 184 2.44 -8.51 19.95
N ASP A 185 2.50 -7.59 20.93
CA ASP A 185 1.86 -7.78 22.24
C ASP A 185 0.36 -7.41 22.19
N PRO A 186 -0.55 -8.40 22.20
CA PRO A 186 -1.98 -8.13 22.11
C PRO A 186 -2.56 -7.54 23.41
N VAL A 187 -1.90 -7.74 24.56
CA VAL A 187 -2.37 -7.20 25.84
C VAL A 187 -2.10 -5.72 25.93
N ALA A 188 -0.86 -5.31 25.61
CA ALA A 188 -0.51 -3.89 25.51
C ALA A 188 -1.32 -3.19 24.42
N ALA A 189 -1.51 -3.82 23.26
CA ALA A 189 -2.32 -3.28 22.16
C ALA A 189 -3.77 -2.97 22.59
N LYS A 190 -4.41 -3.87 23.36
CA LYS A 190 -5.74 -3.62 23.91
C LYS A 190 -5.77 -2.50 24.95
N ALA A 191 -4.76 -2.43 25.81
CA ALA A 191 -4.64 -1.37 26.80
C ALA A 191 -4.46 0.00 26.15
N ASP A 192 -3.58 0.08 25.12
CA ASP A 192 -3.36 1.27 24.33
C ASP A 192 -4.64 1.72 23.61
N ALA A 193 -5.36 0.79 22.99
CA ALA A 193 -6.64 1.09 22.36
C ALA A 193 -7.65 1.70 23.34
N LYS A 194 -7.80 1.13 24.53
CA LYS A 194 -8.69 1.66 25.59
C LYS A 194 -8.29 3.07 26.01
N ALA A 195 -7.00 3.31 26.23
CA ALA A 195 -6.51 4.64 26.58
C ALA A 195 -6.79 5.68 25.48
N ILE A 196 -6.78 5.26 24.21
CA ILE A 196 -7.15 6.12 23.08
C ILE A 196 -8.67 6.32 23.00
N ILE A 197 -9.46 5.28 23.22
CA ILE A 197 -10.93 5.36 23.26
C ILE A 197 -11.39 6.40 24.30
N ASP A 198 -10.76 6.44 25.46
CA ASP A 198 -11.06 7.42 26.54
C ASP A 198 -10.81 8.87 26.10
N LYS A 199 -9.93 9.09 25.11
CA LYS A 199 -9.72 10.39 24.50
C LYS A 199 -10.85 10.83 23.55
N LYS A 200 -11.76 9.90 23.18
CA LYS A 200 -12.90 10.12 22.28
C LYS A 200 -12.49 10.75 20.94
N PRO A 201 -11.56 10.16 20.18
CA PRO A 201 -11.22 10.68 18.85
C PRO A 201 -12.28 10.29 17.82
N PHE A 202 -12.32 11.01 16.70
CA PHE A 202 -13.05 10.60 15.51
C PHE A 202 -12.32 9.46 14.78
N ALA A 203 -10.99 9.59 14.66
CA ALA A 203 -10.17 8.62 13.97
C ALA A 203 -8.81 8.40 14.66
N VAL A 204 -8.22 7.23 14.40
CA VAL A 204 -6.88 6.85 14.81
C VAL A 204 -6.07 6.48 13.58
N PHE A 205 -4.84 6.95 13.48
CA PHE A 205 -3.87 6.59 12.46
C PHE A 205 -2.78 5.70 13.04
N GLY A 206 -2.49 4.60 12.33
CA GLY A 206 -1.47 3.66 12.73
C GLY A 206 -1.87 2.80 13.94
N GLY A 207 -1.01 1.87 14.27
CA GLY A 207 -1.20 0.91 15.35
C GLY A 207 -0.04 -0.08 15.43
N PRO A 208 -0.07 -1.03 16.38
CA PRO A 208 0.90 -2.10 16.44
C PRO A 208 0.86 -2.94 15.16
N SER A 209 2.02 -3.21 14.55
CA SER A 209 2.11 -3.80 13.21
C SER A 209 1.92 -5.33 13.15
N GLN A 210 1.95 -6.03 14.30
CA GLN A 210 1.98 -7.50 14.35
C GLN A 210 0.84 -8.10 15.20
N THR A 211 -0.21 -7.33 15.49
CA THR A 211 -1.41 -7.78 16.16
C THR A 211 -2.63 -7.01 15.70
N ASP A 212 -3.76 -7.69 15.58
CA ASP A 212 -5.03 -7.07 15.20
C ASP A 212 -5.85 -6.60 16.41
N ALA A 213 -5.40 -6.91 17.63
CA ALA A 213 -6.12 -6.64 18.87
C ALA A 213 -6.43 -5.17 19.12
N PHE A 214 -5.56 -4.27 18.65
CA PHE A 214 -5.73 -2.83 18.71
C PHE A 214 -6.90 -2.34 17.85
N ALA A 215 -6.90 -2.77 16.58
CA ALA A 215 -7.95 -2.42 15.63
C ALA A 215 -9.32 -3.01 16.04
N ASP A 216 -9.30 -4.19 16.64
CA ASP A 216 -10.50 -4.86 17.17
C ASP A 216 -11.20 -3.98 18.22
N GLU A 217 -10.46 -3.52 19.23
CA GLU A 217 -11.01 -2.68 20.30
C GLU A 217 -11.51 -1.33 19.78
N LEU A 218 -10.75 -0.66 18.89
CA LEU A 218 -11.13 0.63 18.32
C LEU A 218 -12.40 0.54 17.47
N THR A 219 -12.48 -0.48 16.60
CA THR A 219 -13.63 -0.64 15.71
C THR A 219 -14.88 -1.09 16.47
N ALA A 220 -14.74 -1.89 17.54
CA ALA A 220 -15.83 -2.21 18.45
C ALA A 220 -16.38 -0.95 19.16
N ALA A 221 -15.51 0.02 19.44
CA ALA A 221 -15.91 1.33 19.96
C ALA A 221 -16.40 2.32 18.88
N LYS A 222 -16.53 1.87 17.62
CA LYS A 222 -16.96 2.68 16.46
C LYS A 222 -16.05 3.89 16.17
N ILE A 223 -14.75 3.74 16.40
CA ILE A 223 -13.75 4.72 16.06
C ILE A 223 -13.13 4.33 14.72
N VAL A 224 -13.04 5.28 13.81
CA VAL A 224 -12.41 5.07 12.49
C VAL A 224 -10.91 4.79 12.69
N CYS A 225 -10.44 3.70 12.12
CA CYS A 225 -9.09 3.18 12.28
C CYS A 225 -8.44 3.08 10.90
N LEU A 226 -7.45 3.91 10.65
CA LEU A 226 -6.76 4.00 9.37
C LEU A 226 -5.34 3.44 9.49
N GLY A 227 -5.08 2.31 8.81
CA GLY A 227 -3.78 1.64 8.88
C GLY A 227 -3.43 1.05 10.25
N CYS A 228 -4.42 0.76 11.10
CA CYS A 228 -4.18 0.24 12.44
C CYS A 228 -3.92 -1.28 12.47
N ALA A 229 -4.19 -1.98 11.39
CA ALA A 229 -4.00 -3.43 11.28
C ALA A 229 -3.35 -3.73 9.92
N THR A 230 -2.03 -3.61 9.86
CA THR A 230 -1.26 -3.70 8.61
C THR A 230 -1.18 -5.12 8.04
N ALA A 231 -1.34 -6.14 8.88
CA ALA A 231 -1.36 -7.54 8.47
C ALA A 231 -2.76 -8.14 8.35
N ALA A 232 -3.82 -7.33 8.55
CA ALA A 232 -5.19 -7.79 8.53
C ALA A 232 -5.62 -8.23 7.12
N GLY A 233 -6.20 -9.42 7.03
CA GLY A 233 -6.76 -9.95 5.79
C GLY A 233 -8.11 -9.33 5.43
N ALA A 234 -8.57 -9.60 4.22
CA ALA A 234 -9.80 -9.04 3.65
C ALA A 234 -11.05 -9.31 4.50
N LYS A 235 -11.16 -10.51 5.06
CA LYS A 235 -12.28 -10.88 5.95
C LYS A 235 -12.29 -10.01 7.20
N PHE A 236 -11.15 -9.90 7.90
CA PHE A 236 -11.04 -9.09 9.11
C PHE A 236 -11.43 -7.63 8.85
N THR A 237 -10.94 -7.07 7.74
CA THR A 237 -11.22 -5.69 7.35
C THR A 237 -12.70 -5.49 6.99
N SER A 238 -13.29 -6.38 6.20
CA SER A 238 -14.69 -6.26 5.77
C SER A 238 -15.69 -6.38 6.92
N GLU A 239 -15.41 -7.25 7.89
CA GLU A 239 -16.26 -7.45 9.08
C GLU A 239 -16.27 -6.22 10.02
N ARG A 240 -15.28 -5.31 9.85
CA ARG A 240 -15.15 -4.09 10.67
C ARG A 240 -15.47 -2.81 9.89
N SER A 241 -16.02 -2.95 8.69
CA SER A 241 -16.53 -1.82 7.93
C SER A 241 -17.69 -1.15 8.69
N PRO A 242 -17.82 0.17 8.69
CA PRO A 242 -17.00 1.17 8.01
C PRO A 242 -15.84 1.73 8.85
N TYR A 243 -15.46 1.08 9.92
CA TYR A 243 -14.52 1.63 10.90
C TYR A 243 -13.05 1.22 10.67
N LEU A 244 -12.77 0.17 9.90
CA LEU A 244 -11.39 -0.24 9.57
C LEU A 244 -11.07 0.00 8.10
N TRP A 245 -10.00 0.75 7.85
CA TRP A 245 -9.48 1.07 6.53
C TRP A 245 -7.99 0.73 6.43
N THR A 246 -7.60 0.12 5.33
CA THR A 246 -6.19 -0.16 5.03
C THR A 246 -5.60 0.96 4.17
N THR A 247 -4.32 1.24 4.34
CA THR A 247 -3.58 2.25 3.56
C THR A 247 -2.75 1.64 2.43
N GLY A 248 -2.81 0.31 2.28
CA GLY A 248 -2.11 -0.44 1.25
C GLY A 248 -2.87 -1.71 0.86
N PRO A 249 -2.35 -2.48 -0.09
CA PRO A 249 -2.97 -3.74 -0.49
C PRO A 249 -3.00 -4.72 0.67
N MET A 250 -4.12 -5.42 0.80
CA MET A 250 -4.26 -6.51 1.78
C MET A 250 -3.37 -7.70 1.38
N PRO A 251 -2.97 -8.56 2.35
CA PRO A 251 -2.13 -9.72 2.09
C PRO A 251 -2.65 -10.64 0.97
N GLU A 252 -3.97 -10.82 0.88
CA GLU A 252 -4.61 -11.60 -0.19
C GLU A 252 -4.42 -10.97 -1.57
N GLN A 253 -4.49 -9.64 -1.68
CA GLN A 253 -4.26 -8.92 -2.95
C GLN A 253 -2.82 -9.07 -3.40
N ALA A 254 -1.88 -8.93 -2.47
CA ALA A 254 -0.46 -9.12 -2.71
C ALA A 254 -0.15 -10.55 -3.18
N SER A 255 -0.75 -11.53 -2.53
CA SER A 255 -0.64 -12.95 -2.90
C SER A 255 -1.22 -13.26 -4.26
N LEU A 256 -2.38 -12.68 -4.57
CA LEU A 256 -3.03 -12.81 -5.88
C LEU A 256 -2.14 -12.27 -7.00
N LEU A 257 -1.61 -11.06 -6.85
CA LEU A 257 -0.71 -10.44 -7.84
C LEU A 257 0.55 -11.28 -8.09
N THR A 258 1.14 -11.84 -7.02
CA THR A 258 2.31 -12.71 -7.14
C THR A 258 1.97 -13.98 -7.91
N ALA A 259 0.87 -14.64 -7.59
CA ALA A 259 0.45 -15.85 -8.28
C ALA A 259 0.11 -15.58 -9.75
N GLN A 260 -0.53 -14.47 -10.08
CA GLN A 260 -0.82 -14.05 -11.45
C GLN A 260 0.45 -13.77 -12.24
N MET A 261 1.44 -13.07 -11.65
CA MET A 261 2.74 -12.87 -12.29
C MET A 261 3.41 -14.21 -12.60
N VAL A 262 3.47 -15.12 -11.63
CA VAL A 262 4.08 -16.44 -11.81
C VAL A 262 3.34 -17.24 -12.89
N GLY A 263 2.02 -17.27 -12.85
CA GLY A 263 1.20 -18.01 -13.80
C GLY A 263 1.29 -17.48 -15.22
N SER A 264 1.17 -16.17 -15.41
CA SER A 264 1.09 -15.55 -16.75
C SER A 264 2.45 -15.29 -17.39
N LEU A 265 3.47 -14.96 -16.59
CA LEU A 265 4.76 -14.53 -17.11
C LEU A 265 5.85 -15.60 -17.02
N LEU A 266 5.78 -16.52 -16.07
CA LEU A 266 6.89 -17.41 -15.74
C LEU A 266 6.59 -18.89 -15.98
N ASN A 267 5.34 -19.33 -15.84
CA ASN A 267 4.97 -20.73 -15.98
C ASN A 267 5.31 -21.30 -17.39
N GLY A 268 5.84 -22.49 -17.43
CA GLY A 268 6.24 -23.17 -18.67
C GLY A 268 7.50 -22.61 -19.34
N LYS A 269 8.10 -21.52 -18.83
CA LYS A 269 9.31 -20.92 -19.39
C LYS A 269 10.57 -21.38 -18.64
N LYS A 270 11.74 -21.21 -19.27
CA LYS A 270 13.04 -21.53 -18.68
C LYS A 270 13.36 -20.62 -17.49
N ALA A 271 14.14 -21.17 -16.54
CA ALA A 271 14.65 -20.44 -15.36
C ALA A 271 15.82 -19.53 -15.75
N GLU A 272 15.62 -18.62 -16.69
CA GLU A 272 16.65 -17.82 -17.36
C GLU A 272 17.48 -16.92 -16.43
N TRP A 273 16.95 -16.62 -15.25
CA TRP A 273 17.61 -15.81 -14.22
C TRP A 273 18.35 -16.63 -13.15
N ALA A 274 18.38 -17.98 -13.25
CA ALA A 274 19.11 -18.81 -12.30
C ALA A 274 20.62 -18.53 -12.35
N GLY A 275 21.31 -18.75 -11.24
CA GLY A 275 22.74 -18.43 -11.11
C GLY A 275 23.67 -19.28 -11.95
N ASP A 276 23.30 -20.54 -12.27
CA ASP A 276 24.13 -21.44 -13.06
C ASP A 276 23.51 -21.78 -14.42
N ALA A 277 24.38 -22.09 -15.40
CA ALA A 277 23.98 -22.35 -16.79
C ALA A 277 23.10 -23.60 -16.93
N ALA A 278 23.35 -24.65 -16.12
CA ALA A 278 22.58 -25.89 -16.19
C ALA A 278 21.14 -25.69 -15.69
N THR A 279 20.94 -24.86 -14.68
CA THR A 279 19.61 -24.50 -14.18
C THR A 279 18.91 -23.55 -15.14
N ARG A 280 19.60 -22.58 -15.76
CA ARG A 280 19.02 -21.68 -16.77
C ARG A 280 18.45 -22.42 -17.99
N ALA A 281 19.00 -23.56 -18.33
CA ALA A 281 18.51 -24.38 -19.44
C ALA A 281 17.21 -25.14 -19.16
N LYS A 282 16.82 -25.27 -17.89
CA LYS A 282 15.66 -26.04 -17.44
C LYS A 282 14.37 -25.19 -17.48
N THR A 283 13.24 -25.84 -17.74
CA THR A 283 11.93 -25.26 -17.46
C THR A 283 11.77 -25.07 -15.95
N ARG A 284 11.12 -23.99 -15.54
CA ARG A 284 10.93 -23.66 -14.13
C ARG A 284 10.21 -24.77 -13.37
N VAL A 285 10.80 -25.13 -12.26
CA VAL A 285 10.19 -25.95 -11.21
C VAL A 285 10.06 -25.03 -10.00
N PHE A 286 8.85 -24.68 -9.64
CA PHE A 286 8.59 -23.72 -8.57
C PHE A 286 8.62 -24.39 -7.19
N GLY A 287 9.30 -23.77 -6.26
CA GLY A 287 9.16 -23.98 -4.82
C GLY A 287 8.76 -22.71 -4.13
N ALA A 288 8.18 -22.82 -2.96
CA ALA A 288 7.75 -21.66 -2.18
C ALA A 288 8.30 -21.73 -0.75
N VAL A 289 8.73 -20.60 -0.25
CA VAL A 289 9.11 -20.38 1.15
C VAL A 289 8.29 -19.20 1.65
N HIS A 290 7.40 -19.43 2.60
CA HIS A 290 6.47 -18.41 3.03
C HIS A 290 6.38 -18.31 4.56
N TYR A 291 6.26 -17.07 5.00
CA TYR A 291 6.12 -16.70 6.40
C TYR A 291 4.68 -16.87 6.89
N ASP A 292 4.52 -17.28 8.14
CA ASP A 292 3.30 -17.11 8.90
C ASP A 292 3.63 -16.69 10.33
N THR A 293 2.65 -16.13 11.04
CA THR A 293 2.74 -15.91 12.47
C THR A 293 2.21 -17.15 13.22
N PRO A 294 2.57 -17.35 14.50
CA PRO A 294 1.95 -18.39 15.32
C PRO A 294 0.42 -18.31 15.37
N ALA A 295 -0.12 -17.08 15.25
CA ALA A 295 -1.56 -16.84 15.18
C ALA A 295 -2.19 -17.18 13.81
N GLY A 296 -1.38 -17.44 12.76
CA GLY A 296 -1.86 -17.79 11.44
C GLY A 296 -2.40 -16.61 10.64
N GLN A 297 -1.89 -15.42 10.84
CA GLN A 297 -2.37 -14.19 10.17
C GLN A 297 -2.17 -14.22 8.65
N GLN A 298 -1.15 -14.95 8.14
CA GLN A 298 -0.88 -15.07 6.71
C GLN A 298 -1.58 -16.26 6.04
N ARG A 299 -2.30 -17.06 6.79
CA ARG A 299 -2.94 -18.31 6.29
C ARG A 299 -3.92 -18.06 5.14
N SER A 300 -4.73 -17.03 5.25
CA SER A 300 -5.71 -16.64 4.24
C SER A 300 -5.03 -16.17 2.95
N ALA A 301 -4.00 -15.33 3.07
CA ALA A 301 -3.21 -14.86 1.95
C ALA A 301 -2.54 -16.03 1.20
N TRP A 302 -1.96 -16.97 1.96
CA TRP A 302 -1.33 -18.14 1.37
C TRP A 302 -2.33 -19.11 0.71
N ALA A 303 -3.52 -19.25 1.27
CA ALA A 303 -4.61 -19.99 0.66
C ALA A 303 -5.03 -19.38 -0.69
N THR A 304 -5.13 -18.04 -0.74
CA THR A 304 -5.40 -17.29 -1.99
C THR A 304 -4.30 -17.52 -3.02
N PHE A 305 -3.03 -17.43 -2.62
CA PHE A 305 -1.88 -17.71 -3.49
C PHE A 305 -1.98 -19.12 -4.11
N ARG A 306 -2.13 -20.15 -3.29
CA ARG A 306 -2.23 -21.54 -3.78
C ARG A 306 -3.43 -21.77 -4.69
N SER A 307 -4.56 -21.16 -4.39
CA SER A 307 -5.76 -21.24 -5.23
C SER A 307 -5.52 -20.64 -6.61
N GLU A 308 -4.87 -19.50 -6.66
CA GLU A 308 -4.59 -18.82 -7.93
C GLU A 308 -3.49 -19.53 -8.73
N MET A 309 -2.44 -20.04 -8.07
CA MET A 309 -1.44 -20.89 -8.72
C MET A 309 -2.10 -22.10 -9.41
N LYS A 310 -3.04 -22.75 -8.72
CA LYS A 310 -3.79 -23.89 -9.27
C LYS A 310 -4.64 -23.50 -10.48
N LYS A 311 -5.29 -22.33 -10.46
CA LYS A 311 -6.09 -21.83 -11.61
C LYS A 311 -5.22 -21.56 -12.84
N ASN A 312 -3.94 -21.23 -12.64
CA ASN A 312 -2.97 -20.99 -13.71
C ASN A 312 -2.14 -22.26 -14.05
N ASP A 313 -2.56 -23.44 -13.61
CA ASP A 313 -1.87 -24.72 -13.81
C ASP A 313 -0.40 -24.73 -13.34
N VAL A 314 -0.09 -23.92 -12.32
CA VAL A 314 1.25 -23.86 -11.73
C VAL A 314 1.35 -24.85 -10.58
N LYS A 315 2.30 -25.77 -10.67
CA LYS A 315 2.62 -26.73 -9.61
C LYS A 315 3.75 -26.20 -8.72
N ILE A 316 3.55 -26.28 -7.40
CA ILE A 316 4.58 -25.99 -6.41
C ILE A 316 5.19 -27.34 -5.97
N ALA A 317 6.44 -27.59 -6.33
CA ALA A 317 7.12 -28.86 -6.04
C ALA A 317 7.53 -28.97 -4.56
N SER A 318 7.72 -27.84 -3.88
CA SER A 318 8.04 -27.79 -2.45
C SER A 318 7.40 -26.53 -1.86
N ASP A 319 6.55 -26.70 -0.86
CA ASP A 319 5.82 -25.62 -0.16
C ASP A 319 6.26 -25.64 1.31
N ILE A 320 7.01 -24.61 1.73
CA ILE A 320 7.69 -24.57 3.03
C ILE A 320 7.21 -23.34 3.79
N GLN A 321 6.39 -23.58 4.81
CA GLN A 321 6.03 -22.56 5.78
C GLN A 321 7.11 -22.41 6.84
N TYR A 322 7.38 -21.18 7.27
CA TYR A 322 8.27 -20.91 8.40
C TYR A 322 7.72 -19.83 9.33
N TYR A 323 8.23 -19.82 10.54
CA TYR A 323 8.06 -18.74 11.51
C TYR A 323 9.41 -18.06 11.72
N LEU A 324 9.40 -16.72 11.90
CA LEU A 324 10.63 -15.99 12.16
C LEU A 324 11.21 -16.40 13.52
N ASP A 325 12.35 -17.07 13.48
CA ASP A 325 13.13 -17.47 14.64
C ASP A 325 14.61 -17.17 14.35
N LEU A 326 15.08 -16.05 14.86
CA LEU A 326 16.46 -15.60 14.62
C LEU A 326 17.50 -16.51 15.27
N ALA A 327 17.17 -17.16 16.39
CA ALA A 327 18.08 -18.07 17.08
C ALA A 327 18.33 -19.35 16.27
N ARG A 328 17.35 -19.79 15.48
CA ARG A 328 17.43 -20.99 14.64
C ARG A 328 17.53 -20.69 13.14
N ALA A 329 17.77 -19.43 12.78
CA ALA A 329 17.75 -19.00 11.38
C ALA A 329 18.67 -19.82 10.48
N GLN A 330 19.91 -20.14 10.92
CA GLN A 330 20.86 -20.91 10.14
C GLN A 330 20.45 -22.40 9.99
N GLU A 331 19.93 -23.02 11.04
CA GLU A 331 19.43 -24.41 11.01
C GLU A 331 18.21 -24.52 10.08
N ASN A 332 17.28 -23.57 10.21
CA ASN A 332 16.10 -23.49 9.37
C ASN A 332 16.45 -23.28 7.90
N ALA A 333 17.43 -22.42 7.61
CA ALA A 333 17.91 -22.17 6.26
C ALA A 333 18.52 -23.44 5.65
N ARG A 334 19.39 -24.15 6.39
CA ARG A 334 19.99 -25.41 5.93
C ARG A 334 18.94 -26.45 5.53
N THR A 335 17.94 -26.65 6.37
CA THR A 335 16.86 -27.59 6.12
C THR A 335 16.00 -27.15 4.93
N THR A 336 15.67 -25.87 4.83
CA THR A 336 14.87 -25.30 3.75
C THR A 336 15.56 -25.46 2.41
N ILE A 337 16.84 -25.08 2.30
CA ILE A 337 17.60 -25.18 1.05
C ILE A 337 17.76 -26.65 0.63
N ALA A 338 18.06 -27.56 1.57
CA ALA A 338 18.14 -28.97 1.28
C ALA A 338 16.84 -29.55 0.69
N LYS A 339 15.68 -29.16 1.24
CA LYS A 339 14.37 -29.57 0.72
C LYS A 339 14.10 -29.03 -0.68
N LEU A 340 14.39 -27.75 -0.94
CA LEU A 340 14.24 -27.14 -2.26
C LEU A 340 15.13 -27.83 -3.30
N LYS A 341 16.37 -28.07 -2.97
CA LYS A 341 17.33 -28.77 -3.84
C LYS A 341 16.92 -30.22 -4.13
N ALA A 342 16.47 -30.95 -3.10
CA ALA A 342 15.96 -32.33 -3.27
C ALA A 342 14.71 -32.39 -4.17
N ALA A 343 13.83 -31.38 -4.09
CA ALA A 343 12.65 -31.22 -4.97
C ALA A 343 13.01 -30.69 -6.37
N LYS A 344 14.29 -30.50 -6.68
CA LYS A 344 14.79 -29.97 -7.97
C LYS A 344 14.18 -28.61 -8.35
N VAL A 345 13.88 -27.79 -7.36
CA VAL A 345 13.35 -26.45 -7.55
C VAL A 345 14.39 -25.58 -8.27
N THR A 346 13.97 -24.90 -9.33
CA THR A 346 14.83 -23.97 -10.10
C THR A 346 14.48 -22.51 -9.78
N SER A 347 13.28 -22.26 -9.27
CA SER A 347 12.73 -20.93 -9.03
C SER A 347 12.02 -20.90 -7.69
N VAL A 348 12.60 -20.20 -6.73
CA VAL A 348 12.12 -20.11 -5.35
C VAL A 348 11.26 -18.87 -5.20
N ILE A 349 9.97 -19.05 -4.91
CA ILE A 349 9.06 -17.97 -4.56
C ILE A 349 9.22 -17.69 -3.07
N PHE A 350 9.73 -16.53 -2.74
CA PHE A 350 9.90 -16.09 -1.36
C PHE A 350 8.83 -15.05 -1.00
N TYR A 351 8.04 -15.37 0.01
CA TYR A 351 7.00 -14.52 0.55
C TYR A 351 7.16 -14.43 2.07
N GLY A 352 7.93 -13.43 2.56
CA GLY A 352 8.28 -13.41 3.96
C GLY A 352 8.93 -12.11 4.45
N ASP A 353 9.62 -12.22 5.58
CA ASP A 353 10.30 -11.12 6.25
C ASP A 353 11.65 -10.77 5.58
N PRO A 354 12.23 -9.58 5.86
CA PRO A 354 13.49 -9.17 5.24
C PRO A 354 14.76 -9.75 5.90
N LEU A 355 14.64 -10.52 6.97
CA LEU A 355 15.80 -11.09 7.68
C LEU A 355 16.12 -12.53 7.24
N THR A 356 15.10 -13.31 6.97
CA THR A 356 15.23 -14.71 6.57
C THR A 356 16.09 -14.91 5.31
N PRO A 357 16.03 -14.07 4.26
CA PRO A 357 16.89 -14.22 3.08
C PRO A 357 18.38 -14.13 3.40
N LEU A 358 18.79 -13.46 4.48
CA LEU A 358 20.19 -13.40 4.89
C LEU A 358 20.81 -14.81 5.13
N SER A 359 20.07 -15.66 5.80
CA SER A 359 20.53 -17.05 6.07
C SER A 359 20.23 -17.97 4.89
N LEU A 360 19.09 -17.82 4.21
CA LEU A 360 18.71 -18.65 3.06
C LEU A 360 19.71 -18.50 1.90
N THR A 361 20.07 -17.28 1.55
CA THR A 361 20.97 -17.03 0.43
C THR A 361 22.39 -17.52 0.70
N LYS A 362 22.93 -17.31 1.91
CA LYS A 362 24.21 -17.86 2.32
C LYS A 362 24.25 -19.39 2.28
N GLU A 363 23.18 -20.01 2.75
CA GLU A 363 23.09 -21.47 2.78
C GLU A 363 22.91 -22.04 1.35
N ALA A 364 22.20 -21.33 0.46
CA ALA A 364 22.08 -21.73 -0.93
C ALA A 364 23.45 -21.77 -1.62
N THR A 365 24.27 -20.75 -1.44
CA THR A 365 25.67 -20.72 -1.93
C THR A 365 26.49 -21.82 -1.29
N ALA A 366 26.40 -22.04 0.02
CA ALA A 366 27.15 -23.09 0.73
C ALA A 366 26.79 -24.51 0.25
N GLN A 367 25.57 -24.72 -0.21
CA GLN A 367 25.12 -26.00 -0.78
C GLN A 367 25.28 -26.09 -2.30
N ASP A 368 25.94 -25.14 -2.97
CA ASP A 368 26.07 -25.09 -4.42
C ASP A 368 24.68 -25.22 -5.11
N TYR A 369 23.76 -24.36 -4.70
CA TYR A 369 22.39 -24.30 -5.20
C TYR A 369 22.07 -22.87 -5.63
N HIS A 370 21.87 -22.63 -6.92
CA HIS A 370 21.77 -21.31 -7.53
C HIS A 370 20.45 -21.11 -8.27
N PRO A 371 19.29 -21.11 -7.58
CA PRO A 371 18.00 -20.92 -8.19
C PRO A 371 17.76 -19.45 -8.60
N GLU A 372 16.65 -19.19 -9.30
CA GLU A 372 16.03 -17.87 -9.31
C GLU A 372 15.36 -17.59 -7.97
N TRP A 373 15.42 -16.34 -7.51
CA TRP A 373 14.65 -15.89 -6.35
C TRP A 373 13.52 -14.98 -6.83
N ILE A 374 12.28 -15.42 -6.65
CA ILE A 374 11.08 -14.68 -7.04
C ILE A 374 10.47 -14.08 -5.77
N LEU A 375 10.50 -12.76 -5.67
CA LEU A 375 9.96 -12.06 -4.52
C LEU A 375 8.46 -11.84 -4.69
N GLY A 376 7.69 -12.29 -3.72
CA GLY A 376 6.38 -11.74 -3.45
C GLY A 376 6.52 -10.32 -2.89
N PRO A 377 5.44 -9.54 -2.82
CA PRO A 377 5.48 -8.21 -2.23
C PRO A 377 5.69 -8.32 -0.72
N THR A 378 6.93 -8.39 -0.33
CA THR A 378 7.40 -8.51 1.05
C THR A 378 7.83 -7.16 1.57
N VAL A 379 7.75 -6.97 2.89
CA VAL A 379 8.20 -5.73 3.50
C VAL A 379 9.72 -5.66 3.42
N TYR A 380 10.25 -4.66 2.70
CA TYR A 380 11.67 -4.27 2.63
C TYR A 380 12.66 -5.27 1.99
N ALA A 381 12.32 -6.54 1.75
CA ALA A 381 13.26 -7.51 1.16
C ALA A 381 13.78 -7.08 -0.23
N ASP A 382 12.99 -6.29 -0.95
CA ASP A 382 13.30 -5.70 -2.25
C ASP A 382 14.00 -4.33 -2.17
N THR A 383 14.41 -3.89 -0.97
CA THR A 383 15.12 -2.61 -0.77
C THR A 383 16.63 -2.79 -0.80
N ALA A 384 17.35 -1.73 -1.16
CA ALA A 384 18.81 -1.71 -1.10
C ALA A 384 19.33 -1.88 0.34
N VAL A 385 18.56 -1.50 1.36
CA VAL A 385 18.91 -1.64 2.78
C VAL A 385 19.12 -3.09 3.14
N PHE A 386 18.20 -3.96 2.72
CA PHE A 386 18.28 -5.39 2.99
C PHE A 386 18.97 -6.15 1.87
N GLY A 387 18.67 -5.84 0.61
CA GLY A 387 19.27 -6.55 -0.52
C GLY A 387 20.79 -6.57 -0.50
N ARG A 388 21.44 -5.50 -0.03
CA ARG A 388 22.90 -5.41 0.06
C ARG A 388 23.56 -6.32 1.13
N ILE A 389 22.80 -6.80 2.12
CA ILE A 389 23.33 -7.66 3.19
C ILE A 389 23.13 -9.15 2.91
N TYR A 390 22.34 -9.50 1.88
CA TYR A 390 22.17 -10.87 1.45
C TYR A 390 23.37 -11.33 0.62
N ASP A 391 23.52 -12.64 0.41
CA ASP A 391 24.55 -13.17 -0.46
C ASP A 391 24.35 -12.69 -1.89
N GLN A 392 25.32 -11.92 -2.42
CA GLN A 392 25.17 -11.27 -3.73
C GLN A 392 25.28 -12.26 -4.90
N GLU A 393 25.93 -13.41 -4.72
CA GLU A 393 25.93 -14.46 -5.74
C GLU A 393 24.51 -15.04 -5.98
N GLN A 394 23.68 -14.98 -4.97
CA GLN A 394 22.28 -15.37 -5.03
C GLN A 394 21.36 -14.20 -5.42
N TRP A 395 21.54 -13.05 -4.73
CA TRP A 395 20.54 -11.98 -4.79
C TRP A 395 20.55 -11.18 -6.08
N LYS A 396 21.66 -11.18 -6.83
CA LYS A 396 21.71 -10.62 -8.19
C LYS A 396 20.77 -11.34 -9.18
N HIS A 397 20.27 -12.49 -8.81
CA HIS A 397 19.31 -13.30 -9.55
C HIS A 397 17.88 -13.20 -8.99
N ALA A 398 17.62 -12.22 -8.12
CA ALA A 398 16.31 -11.98 -7.54
C ALA A 398 15.51 -10.97 -8.37
N PHE A 399 14.24 -11.27 -8.55
CA PHE A 399 13.25 -10.40 -9.18
C PHE A 399 11.86 -10.66 -8.61
N GLY A 400 10.90 -9.83 -8.92
CA GLY A 400 9.54 -10.06 -8.42
C GLY A 400 8.66 -8.83 -8.44
N ILE A 401 7.67 -8.80 -7.54
CA ILE A 401 6.74 -7.70 -7.36
C ILE A 401 7.15 -6.87 -6.16
N SER A 402 7.18 -5.56 -6.32
CA SER A 402 7.33 -4.58 -5.24
C SER A 402 6.03 -3.82 -5.03
N LEU A 403 5.69 -3.55 -3.77
CA LEU A 403 4.63 -2.60 -3.38
C LEU A 403 5.19 -1.19 -3.14
N ILE A 404 6.50 -1.03 -3.27
CA ILE A 404 7.17 0.26 -3.12
C ILE A 404 7.27 0.90 -4.51
N PRO A 405 6.96 2.21 -4.65
CA PRO A 405 7.11 2.90 -5.93
C PRO A 405 8.56 2.87 -6.42
N ALA A 406 8.74 3.20 -7.69
CA ALA A 406 10.07 3.26 -8.30
C ALA A 406 11.02 4.11 -7.44
N ARG A 407 12.22 3.60 -7.21
CA ARG A 407 13.20 4.25 -6.34
C ARG A 407 13.83 5.43 -7.06
N THR A 408 13.71 6.55 -6.43
CA THR A 408 14.28 7.82 -6.87
C THR A 408 15.21 8.35 -5.77
N THR A 409 15.98 9.39 -6.07
CA THR A 409 16.67 10.11 -5.00
C THR A 409 15.63 10.78 -4.10
N LYS A 410 15.96 11.01 -2.83
CA LYS A 410 15.02 11.59 -1.87
C LYS A 410 14.48 12.95 -2.31
N GLU A 411 15.30 13.73 -3.04
CA GLU A 411 14.97 15.08 -3.50
C GLU A 411 13.78 15.10 -4.48
N ILE A 412 13.58 14.01 -5.24
CA ILE A 412 12.47 13.86 -6.17
C ILE A 412 11.46 12.81 -5.73
N ALA A 413 11.66 12.21 -4.54
CA ALA A 413 10.65 11.34 -3.94
C ALA A 413 9.43 12.17 -3.55
N GLY A 414 8.24 11.78 -4.05
CA GLY A 414 7.03 12.61 -4.05
C GLY A 414 6.76 13.34 -2.75
N TRP A 415 6.79 12.64 -1.61
CA TRP A 415 6.45 13.25 -0.31
C TRP A 415 7.56 14.17 0.24
N TYR A 416 8.81 13.81 0.05
CA TYR A 416 9.93 14.66 0.41
C TYR A 416 9.93 15.95 -0.42
N ALA A 417 9.75 15.84 -1.72
CA ALA A 417 9.65 16.97 -2.63
C ALA A 417 8.48 17.88 -2.26
N LEU A 418 7.32 17.30 -1.92
CA LEU A 418 6.14 18.05 -1.49
C LEU A 418 6.39 18.81 -0.17
N TRP A 419 7.06 18.18 0.79
CA TRP A 419 7.45 18.84 2.03
C TRP A 419 8.37 20.03 1.76
N VAL A 420 9.45 19.82 1.01
CA VAL A 420 10.41 20.89 0.68
C VAL A 420 9.74 22.01 -0.12
N TRP A 421 8.84 21.67 -1.03
CA TRP A 421 8.04 22.66 -1.75
C TRP A 421 7.21 23.54 -0.81
N GLN A 422 6.57 22.95 0.20
CA GLN A 422 5.73 23.69 1.15
C GLN A 422 6.53 24.52 2.16
N PHE A 423 7.64 23.96 2.67
CA PHE A 423 8.35 24.53 3.81
C PHE A 423 9.72 25.11 3.49
N GLY A 424 10.26 24.86 2.30
CA GLY A 424 11.59 25.30 1.89
C GLY A 424 12.76 24.61 2.60
N THR A 425 12.48 23.66 3.49
CA THR A 425 13.47 22.92 4.29
C THR A 425 13.17 21.44 4.30
N PRO A 426 14.16 20.56 4.55
CA PRO A 426 13.90 19.13 4.78
C PRO A 426 12.92 18.89 5.93
N PRO A 427 12.17 17.77 5.91
CA PRO A 427 11.33 17.39 7.05
C PRO A 427 12.19 17.14 8.30
N PRO A 428 11.65 17.37 9.50
CA PRO A 428 12.36 17.14 10.76
C PRO A 428 12.83 15.69 10.93
N SER A 429 11.98 14.72 10.58
CA SER A 429 12.34 13.31 10.57
C SER A 429 12.73 12.86 9.15
N ASN A 430 13.81 12.07 9.05
CA ASN A 430 14.19 11.39 7.81
C ASN A 430 13.65 9.95 7.72
N ASN A 431 12.79 9.55 8.63
CA ASN A 431 12.12 8.25 8.61
C ASN A 431 11.10 8.22 7.48
N ALA A 432 11.33 7.35 6.50
CA ALA A 432 10.48 7.23 5.31
C ALA A 432 9.00 6.94 5.65
N ALA A 433 8.74 6.15 6.70
CA ALA A 433 7.38 5.86 7.15
C ALA A 433 6.67 7.11 7.69
N VAL A 434 7.40 8.03 8.33
CA VAL A 434 6.86 9.31 8.82
C VAL A 434 6.68 10.30 7.69
N ILE A 435 7.59 10.29 6.71
CA ILE A 435 7.51 11.20 5.56
C ILE A 435 6.37 10.79 4.62
N SER A 436 6.18 9.49 4.38
CA SER A 436 5.20 8.96 3.42
C SER A 436 3.87 8.52 4.03
N GLY A 437 3.84 8.18 5.32
CA GLY A 437 2.67 7.59 5.98
C GLY A 437 1.46 8.52 6.06
N PRO A 438 1.55 9.71 6.70
CA PRO A 438 0.42 10.61 6.85
C PRO A 438 -0.22 11.07 5.53
N PRO A 439 0.54 11.42 4.48
CA PRO A 439 -0.06 11.80 3.22
C PRO A 439 -0.95 10.72 2.63
N GLY A 440 -0.51 9.46 2.63
CA GLY A 440 -1.33 8.34 2.16
C GLY A 440 -2.63 8.18 2.95
N MET A 441 -2.57 8.40 4.27
CA MET A 441 -3.74 8.33 5.14
C MET A 441 -4.71 9.51 4.93
N PHE A 442 -4.20 10.71 4.75
CA PHE A 442 -5.03 11.88 4.50
C PHE A 442 -5.75 11.79 3.14
N PHE A 443 -5.07 11.31 2.09
CA PHE A 443 -5.72 11.14 0.79
C PHE A 443 -6.75 10.01 0.77
N ALA A 444 -6.55 8.94 1.52
CA ALA A 444 -7.54 7.87 1.63
C ALA A 444 -8.79 8.29 2.41
N GLY A 445 -8.69 9.30 3.28
CA GLY A 445 -9.80 9.79 4.10
C GLY A 445 -10.60 10.95 3.51
N VAL A 446 -10.14 11.54 2.40
CA VAL A 446 -10.76 12.74 1.79
C VAL A 446 -11.53 12.40 0.50
N ASN A 447 -11.35 11.23 -0.06
CA ASN A 447 -12.10 10.69 -1.18
C ASN A 447 -13.16 9.68 -0.69
#